data_3e1ee82c1d4e31d7474fd3f98d476ee8
#
_entry.id   3e1ee82c1d4e31d7474fd3f98d476ee8
#
_cell.length_a   1.000
_cell.length_b   1.000
_cell.length_c   1.000
_cell.angle_alpha   90.00
_cell.angle_beta   90.00
_cell.angle_gamma   90.00
#
_symmetry.space_group_name_H-M   'P 1'
#
loop_
_entity.id
_entity.type
_entity.pdbx_description
1 polymer ?
#
loop_
_entity_poly.entity_id
_entity_poly.type
_entity_poly.pdbx_seq_one_letter_code
_entity_poly.pdbx_strand_id
1 'polypeptide(L)'
;LRQMRVTLRQQADWLAIDGELTLDDGRVLAMRELLERAAAAQGRFVRLGENDYLILRQALRRRLDKLRGLVADDGRFHPFAAPAIEEIIDGMAVEADSAWRTLLDRLAALQALEPPLPSTLQVELRDYQAEGYRWLARLAHWGAGACLADDMGLGKTVEALALIVSRAAAGPTLVLAPMSVCGNWIDEAQRFAPTLKPLRFGGADRA
;
A
#
# COMPACT_ATOMS: atom_id res chain seq x y z
N LEU A 1 30.38 12.46 5.38
CA LEU A 1 29.55 11.27 5.09
C LEU A 1 30.18 10.51 3.93
N ARG A 2 30.89 9.41 4.20
CA ARG A 2 31.58 8.68 3.14
C ARG A 2 30.65 7.81 2.31
N GLN A 3 29.80 7.01 2.93
CA GLN A 3 28.93 6.10 2.18
C GLN A 3 27.75 5.63 3.03
N MET A 4 26.57 5.63 2.47
CA MET A 4 25.39 4.99 3.02
C MET A 4 25.12 3.73 2.20
N ARG A 5 25.11 2.57 2.86
CA ARG A 5 24.78 1.28 2.27
C ARG A 5 23.38 0.88 2.76
N VAL A 6 22.56 0.43 1.86
CA VAL A 6 21.19 -0.03 2.14
C VAL A 6 21.07 -1.48 1.71
N THR A 7 20.51 -2.32 2.54
CA THR A 7 20.25 -3.73 2.25
C THR A 7 18.75 -3.97 2.27
N LEU A 8 18.23 -4.57 1.20
CA LEU A 8 16.83 -4.93 1.06
C LEU A 8 16.70 -6.44 0.98
N ARG A 9 15.87 -7.02 1.85
CA ARG A 9 15.69 -8.48 1.96
C ARG A 9 14.23 -8.82 2.12
N GLN A 10 13.82 -9.95 1.54
CA GLN A 10 12.52 -10.54 1.82
C GLN A 10 12.60 -11.41 3.08
N GLN A 11 11.64 -11.21 4.00
CA GLN A 11 11.47 -12.03 5.21
C GLN A 11 10.03 -12.55 5.25
N ALA A 12 9.80 -13.78 4.83
CA ALA A 12 8.49 -14.39 4.70
C ALA A 12 7.54 -13.49 3.86
N ASP A 13 6.47 -12.97 4.48
CA ASP A 13 5.46 -12.13 3.82
C ASP A 13 5.79 -10.63 3.87
N TRP A 14 6.91 -10.23 4.50
CA TRP A 14 7.33 -8.84 4.67
C TRP A 14 8.65 -8.58 3.97
N LEU A 15 8.87 -7.31 3.67
CA LEU A 15 10.16 -6.82 3.22
C LEU A 15 10.81 -6.08 4.37
N ALA A 16 12.11 -6.20 4.46
CA ALA A 16 12.91 -5.49 5.44
C ALA A 16 13.98 -4.65 4.76
N ILE A 17 14.15 -3.44 5.26
CA ILE A 17 15.23 -2.54 4.93
C ILE A 17 16.16 -2.42 6.12
N ASP A 18 17.43 -2.59 5.88
CA ASP A 18 18.51 -2.34 6.84
C ASP A 18 19.61 -1.52 6.15
N GLY A 19 20.58 -1.10 6.88
CA GLY A 19 21.68 -0.36 6.28
C GLY A 19 22.65 0.18 7.30
N GLU A 20 23.73 0.75 6.76
CA GLU A 20 24.82 1.30 7.52
C GLU A 20 25.28 2.63 6.92
N LEU A 21 25.58 3.57 7.81
CA LEU A 21 26.21 4.83 7.47
C LEU A 21 27.65 4.83 7.98
N THR A 22 28.62 4.87 7.06
CA THR A 22 30.03 5.05 7.43
C THR A 22 30.35 6.54 7.57
N LEU A 23 30.81 6.93 8.74
CA LEU A 23 31.23 8.29 9.06
C LEU A 23 32.66 8.57 8.57
N ASP A 24 33.04 9.84 8.55
CA ASP A 24 34.40 10.28 8.09
C ASP A 24 35.52 9.78 8.99
N ASP A 25 35.25 9.52 10.26
CA ASP A 25 36.15 8.95 11.26
C ASP A 25 36.24 7.42 11.24
N GLY A 26 35.50 6.76 10.33
CA GLY A 26 35.47 5.31 10.17
C GLY A 26 34.44 4.59 11.04
N ARG A 27 33.72 5.28 11.93
CA ARG A 27 32.62 4.67 12.69
C ARG A 27 31.48 4.29 11.76
N VAL A 28 30.77 3.21 12.10
CA VAL A 28 29.60 2.73 11.40
C VAL A 28 28.38 2.90 12.29
N LEU A 29 27.35 3.53 11.76
CA LEU A 29 26.07 3.74 12.41
C LEU A 29 25.00 2.93 11.68
N ALA A 30 24.29 2.05 12.39
CA ALA A 30 23.19 1.28 11.81
C ALA A 30 22.04 2.21 11.38
N MET A 31 21.37 1.86 10.31
CA MET A 31 20.24 2.63 9.76
C MET A 31 19.16 2.88 10.81
N ARG A 32 18.80 1.85 11.58
CA ARG A 32 17.79 1.95 12.64
C ARG A 32 18.17 3.02 13.66
N GLU A 33 19.39 2.94 14.17
CA GLU A 33 19.92 3.92 15.13
C GLU A 33 19.96 5.34 14.54
N LEU A 34 20.33 5.46 13.26
CA LEU A 34 20.29 6.74 12.54
C LEU A 34 18.88 7.31 12.46
N LEU A 35 17.87 6.48 12.13
CA LEU A 35 16.47 6.90 12.05
C LEU A 35 15.93 7.34 13.42
N GLU A 36 16.20 6.58 14.49
CA GLU A 36 15.80 6.93 15.86
C GLU A 36 16.43 8.24 16.33
N ARG A 37 17.74 8.36 16.19
CA ARG A 37 18.47 9.57 16.58
C ARG A 37 18.09 10.79 15.75
N ALA A 38 17.87 10.59 14.46
CA ALA A 38 17.38 11.64 13.58
C ALA A 38 15.97 12.09 13.98
N ALA A 39 15.09 11.19 14.40
CA ALA A 39 13.75 11.53 14.88
C ALA A 39 13.78 12.41 16.15
N ALA A 40 14.68 12.10 17.08
CA ALA A 40 14.85 12.85 18.31
C ALA A 40 15.55 14.22 18.11
N ALA A 41 16.21 14.42 16.97
CA ALA A 41 17.02 15.61 16.72
C ALA A 41 16.16 16.78 16.22
N GLN A 42 16.38 17.96 16.77
CA GLN A 42 15.84 19.22 16.23
C GLN A 42 16.73 19.73 15.10
N GLY A 43 16.22 19.63 13.84
CA GLY A 43 16.95 20.08 12.66
C GLY A 43 17.97 19.04 12.16
N ARG A 44 19.13 19.50 11.65
CA ARG A 44 20.11 18.67 10.97
C ARG A 44 21.23 18.11 11.87
N PHE A 45 21.25 18.48 13.14
CA PHE A 45 22.25 18.05 14.11
C PHE A 45 21.76 16.82 14.86
N VAL A 46 22.33 15.67 14.58
CA VAL A 46 22.02 14.40 15.22
C VAL A 46 23.07 14.11 16.28
N ARG A 47 22.67 13.96 17.53
CA ARG A 47 23.59 13.69 18.64
C ARG A 47 24.02 12.22 18.61
N LEU A 48 25.34 11.98 18.56
CA LEU A 48 25.94 10.65 18.62
C LEU A 48 26.50 10.31 20.01
N GLY A 49 26.90 11.31 20.77
CA GLY A 49 27.46 11.20 22.12
C GLY A 49 27.28 12.47 22.93
N GLU A 50 27.98 12.60 24.06
CA GLU A 50 27.84 13.79 24.93
C GLU A 50 28.23 15.10 24.21
N ASN A 51 29.34 15.09 23.49
CA ASN A 51 29.84 16.23 22.72
C ASN A 51 30.06 15.92 21.24
N ASP A 52 29.40 14.89 20.73
CA ASP A 52 29.57 14.38 19.38
C ASP A 52 28.27 14.50 18.58
N TYR A 53 28.33 15.16 17.43
CA TYR A 53 27.21 15.46 16.58
C TYR A 53 27.49 15.13 15.12
N LEU A 54 26.53 14.44 14.51
CA LEU A 54 26.48 14.22 13.07
C LEU A 54 25.65 15.32 12.40
N ILE A 55 26.23 16.00 11.41
CA ILE A 55 25.51 16.99 10.63
C ILE A 55 24.96 16.32 9.37
N LEU A 56 23.65 16.19 9.30
CA LEU A 56 22.97 15.67 8.12
C LEU A 56 22.76 16.78 7.08
N ARG A 57 23.08 16.50 5.82
CA ARG A 57 22.64 17.36 4.71
C ARG A 57 21.11 17.36 4.66
N GLN A 58 20.51 18.50 4.36
CA GLN A 58 19.05 18.66 4.35
C GLN A 58 18.36 17.64 3.43
N ALA A 59 18.96 17.35 2.27
CA ALA A 59 18.42 16.34 1.35
C ALA A 59 18.38 14.94 1.99
N LEU A 60 19.46 14.52 2.67
CA LEU A 60 19.48 13.23 3.36
C LEU A 60 18.49 13.21 4.53
N ARG A 61 18.40 14.29 5.30
CA ARG A 61 17.42 14.40 6.39
C ARG A 61 15.99 14.17 5.89
N ARG A 62 15.59 14.83 4.80
CA ARG A 62 14.27 14.65 4.21
C ARG A 62 14.02 13.20 3.74
N ARG A 63 15.05 12.54 3.18
CA ARG A 63 14.95 11.13 2.78
C ARG A 63 14.74 10.21 3.99
N LEU A 64 15.47 10.42 5.08
CA LEU A 64 15.30 9.66 6.32
C LEU A 64 13.94 9.87 6.96
N ASP A 65 13.41 11.10 6.96
CA ASP A 65 12.08 11.41 7.47
C ASP A 65 10.98 10.72 6.64
N LYS A 66 11.10 10.70 5.30
CA LYS A 66 10.21 9.95 4.41
C LYS A 66 10.30 8.44 4.66
N LEU A 67 11.51 7.89 4.75
CA LEU A 67 11.74 6.47 4.98
C LEU A 67 11.11 6.02 6.30
N ARG A 68 11.25 6.80 7.36
CA ARG A 68 10.63 6.53 8.66
C ARG A 68 9.11 6.46 8.60
N GLY A 69 8.46 7.22 7.71
CA GLY A 69 7.01 7.15 7.51
C GLY A 69 6.53 5.88 6.79
N LEU A 70 7.44 5.14 6.16
CA LEU A 70 7.13 3.96 5.36
C LEU A 70 7.56 2.65 6.02
N VAL A 71 8.45 2.71 7.01
CA VAL A 71 9.13 1.57 7.62
C VAL A 71 8.77 1.51 9.11
N ALA A 72 8.45 0.32 9.59
CA ALA A 72 8.22 0.08 11.01
C ALA A 72 9.55 0.11 11.80
N ASP A 73 9.47 0.17 13.14
CA ASP A 73 10.66 0.26 14.02
C ASP A 73 11.61 -0.93 13.89
N ASP A 74 11.13 -2.07 13.44
CA ASP A 74 11.92 -3.28 13.19
C ASP A 74 12.50 -3.36 11.76
N GLY A 75 12.35 -2.31 10.97
CA GLY A 75 12.84 -2.24 9.60
C GLY A 75 11.90 -2.85 8.57
N ARG A 76 10.75 -3.42 8.97
CA ARG A 76 9.78 -4.01 8.05
C ARG A 76 8.93 -2.95 7.36
N PHE A 77 8.52 -3.24 6.14
CA PHE A 77 7.61 -2.38 5.37
C PHE A 77 6.68 -3.21 4.47
N HIS A 78 5.56 -2.60 4.12
CA HIS A 78 4.59 -3.23 3.25
C HIS A 78 5.07 -3.20 1.79
N PRO A 79 4.88 -4.27 0.99
CA PRO A 79 5.32 -4.33 -0.40
C PRO A 79 4.93 -3.12 -1.26
N PHE A 80 3.76 -2.53 -1.05
CA PHE A 80 3.32 -1.33 -1.78
C PHE A 80 4.15 -0.07 -1.49
N ALA A 81 4.96 -0.06 -0.43
CA ALA A 81 5.88 1.04 -0.17
C ALA A 81 7.18 0.92 -1.02
N ALA A 82 7.41 -0.21 -1.69
CA ALA A 82 8.63 -0.46 -2.43
C ALA A 82 8.97 0.61 -3.48
N PRO A 83 8.06 1.12 -4.32
CA PRO A 83 8.39 2.17 -5.28
C PRO A 83 8.82 3.48 -4.61
N ALA A 84 8.17 3.85 -3.50
CA ALA A 84 8.54 5.04 -2.75
C ALA A 84 9.89 4.88 -2.03
N ILE A 85 10.18 3.67 -1.53
CA ILE A 85 11.48 3.35 -0.94
C ILE A 85 12.58 3.40 -2.02
N GLU A 86 12.34 2.85 -3.21
CA GLU A 86 13.30 2.91 -4.33
C GLU A 86 13.66 4.35 -4.68
N GLU A 87 12.68 5.26 -4.78
CA GLU A 87 12.92 6.70 -4.98
C GLU A 87 13.76 7.32 -3.85
N ILE A 88 13.50 6.93 -2.60
CA ILE A 88 14.23 7.45 -1.45
C ILE A 88 15.69 7.01 -1.43
N ILE A 89 15.97 5.76 -1.78
CA ILE A 89 17.31 5.17 -1.75
C ILE A 89 18.10 5.40 -3.06
N ASP A 90 17.50 6.03 -4.06
CA ASP A 90 18.18 6.36 -5.32
C ASP A 90 19.49 7.12 -5.09
N GLY A 91 20.55 6.68 -5.76
CA GLY A 91 21.89 7.21 -5.61
C GLY A 91 22.62 6.77 -4.32
N MET A 92 22.08 5.84 -3.53
CA MET A 92 22.78 5.16 -2.43
C MET A 92 23.43 3.86 -2.92
N ALA A 93 24.36 3.29 -2.13
CA ALA A 93 24.85 1.95 -2.40
C ALA A 93 23.83 0.94 -1.91
N VAL A 94 23.14 0.28 -2.85
CA VAL A 94 22.03 -0.64 -2.54
C VAL A 94 22.45 -2.08 -2.81
N GLU A 95 22.30 -2.94 -1.80
CA GLU A 95 22.37 -4.39 -1.92
C GLU A 95 20.95 -4.95 -1.81
N ALA A 96 20.40 -5.42 -2.91
CA ALA A 96 19.05 -5.97 -2.96
C ALA A 96 19.09 -7.40 -3.49
N ASP A 97 18.28 -8.28 -2.90
CA ASP A 97 18.09 -9.64 -3.40
C ASP A 97 17.23 -9.64 -4.68
N SER A 98 17.15 -10.80 -5.35
CA SER A 98 16.33 -10.94 -6.57
C SER A 98 14.84 -10.74 -6.31
N ALA A 99 14.38 -10.97 -5.08
CA ALA A 99 12.99 -10.80 -4.69
C ALA A 99 12.57 -9.33 -4.77
N TRP A 100 13.45 -8.40 -4.43
CA TRP A 100 13.20 -6.96 -4.56
C TRP A 100 12.89 -6.56 -6.00
N ARG A 101 13.73 -6.96 -6.96
CA ARG A 101 13.51 -6.65 -8.38
C ARG A 101 12.22 -7.28 -8.89
N THR A 102 11.99 -8.54 -8.57
CA THR A 102 10.74 -9.25 -8.94
C THR A 102 9.51 -8.52 -8.39
N LEU A 103 9.58 -7.99 -7.16
CA LEU A 103 8.50 -7.21 -6.58
C LEU A 103 8.23 -5.92 -7.37
N LEU A 104 9.27 -5.15 -7.69
CA LEU A 104 9.13 -3.91 -8.46
C LEU A 104 8.53 -4.16 -9.84
N ASP A 105 9.00 -5.20 -10.54
CA ASP A 105 8.45 -5.61 -11.84
C ASP A 105 6.96 -5.99 -11.73
N ARG A 106 6.59 -6.73 -10.68
CA ARG A 106 5.19 -7.10 -10.42
C ARG A 106 4.33 -5.87 -10.11
N LEU A 107 4.84 -4.92 -9.32
CA LEU A 107 4.11 -3.68 -9.03
C LEU A 107 3.94 -2.80 -10.26
N ALA A 108 4.96 -2.71 -11.10
CA ALA A 108 4.88 -2.01 -12.39
C ALA A 108 3.85 -2.65 -13.32
N ALA A 109 3.85 -3.99 -13.43
CA ALA A 109 2.86 -4.73 -14.20
C ALA A 109 1.44 -4.53 -13.68
N LEU A 110 1.26 -4.46 -12.34
CA LEU A 110 -0.02 -4.19 -11.70
C LEU A 110 -0.54 -2.78 -12.04
N GLN A 111 0.33 -1.78 -12.04
CA GLN A 111 -0.04 -0.41 -12.41
C GLN A 111 -0.44 -0.29 -13.89
N ALA A 112 0.20 -1.06 -14.75
CA ALA A 112 -0.11 -1.12 -16.17
C ALA A 112 -1.37 -1.95 -16.51
N LEU A 113 -1.90 -2.71 -15.54
CA LEU A 113 -3.11 -3.51 -15.74
C LEU A 113 -4.32 -2.60 -15.91
N GLU A 114 -5.03 -2.76 -17.03
CA GLU A 114 -6.28 -2.05 -17.34
C GLU A 114 -7.48 -3.02 -17.30
N PRO A 115 -8.06 -3.26 -16.11
CA PRO A 115 -9.22 -4.14 -15.98
C PRO A 115 -10.40 -3.62 -16.80
N PRO A 116 -11.00 -4.43 -17.68
CA PRO A 116 -12.17 -4.01 -18.44
C PRO A 116 -13.37 -3.80 -17.52
N LEU A 117 -14.21 -2.82 -17.84
CA LEU A 117 -15.48 -2.63 -17.13
C LEU A 117 -16.40 -3.83 -17.37
N PRO A 118 -17.13 -4.32 -16.35
CA PRO A 118 -18.03 -5.44 -16.51
C PRO A 118 -19.19 -5.08 -17.45
N SER A 119 -19.32 -5.79 -18.56
CA SER A 119 -20.33 -5.53 -19.60
C SER A 119 -21.77 -5.83 -19.15
N THR A 120 -21.95 -6.59 -18.07
CA THR A 120 -23.27 -6.95 -17.52
C THR A 120 -23.78 -5.96 -16.47
N LEU A 121 -22.99 -4.95 -16.13
CA LEU A 121 -23.42 -3.88 -15.25
C LEU A 121 -24.45 -2.99 -15.97
N GLN A 122 -25.60 -2.75 -15.33
CA GLN A 122 -26.72 -2.00 -15.92
C GLN A 122 -26.68 -0.51 -15.53
N VAL A 123 -25.47 0.06 -15.48
CA VAL A 123 -25.24 1.48 -15.23
C VAL A 123 -23.93 1.89 -15.91
N GLU A 124 -23.90 3.07 -16.46
CA GLU A 124 -22.67 3.69 -16.94
C GLU A 124 -21.93 4.32 -15.76
N LEU A 125 -20.70 3.85 -15.53
CA LEU A 125 -19.86 4.42 -14.48
C LEU A 125 -19.33 5.79 -14.92
N ARG A 126 -19.36 6.77 -14.03
CA ARG A 126 -18.67 8.03 -14.23
C ARG A 126 -17.16 7.79 -14.26
N ASP A 127 -16.38 8.69 -14.85
CA ASP A 127 -14.93 8.53 -15.02
C ASP A 127 -14.22 8.17 -13.72
N TYR A 128 -14.51 8.87 -12.64
CA TYR A 128 -13.91 8.61 -11.33
C TYR A 128 -14.34 7.25 -10.75
N GLN A 129 -15.57 6.79 -11.01
CA GLN A 129 -16.04 5.47 -10.57
C GLN A 129 -15.38 4.35 -11.38
N ALA A 130 -15.18 4.56 -12.67
CA ALA A 130 -14.45 3.64 -13.53
C ALA A 130 -12.98 3.50 -13.06
N GLU A 131 -12.36 4.61 -12.67
CA GLU A 131 -11.02 4.61 -12.10
C GLU A 131 -10.96 3.92 -10.73
N GLY A 132 -11.92 4.22 -9.83
CA GLY A 132 -12.07 3.55 -8.54
C GLY A 132 -12.25 2.04 -8.69
N TYR A 133 -13.10 1.60 -9.63
CA TYR A 133 -13.24 0.18 -9.96
C TYR A 133 -11.92 -0.44 -10.43
N ARG A 134 -11.20 0.21 -11.38
CA ARG A 134 -9.92 -0.32 -11.87
C ARG A 134 -8.89 -0.43 -10.75
N TRP A 135 -8.84 0.56 -9.87
CA TRP A 135 -7.98 0.54 -8.70
C TRP A 135 -8.32 -0.65 -7.77
N LEU A 136 -9.62 -0.85 -7.44
CA LEU A 136 -10.08 -1.99 -6.66
C LEU A 136 -9.74 -3.33 -7.33
N ALA A 137 -9.92 -3.43 -8.64
CA ALA A 137 -9.66 -4.64 -9.41
C ALA A 137 -8.15 -4.97 -9.45
N ARG A 138 -7.27 -3.96 -9.56
CA ARG A 138 -5.82 -4.12 -9.45
C ARG A 138 -5.42 -4.67 -8.09
N LEU A 139 -5.92 -4.07 -7.00
CA LEU A 139 -5.64 -4.55 -5.65
C LEU A 139 -6.15 -5.96 -5.41
N ALA A 140 -7.36 -6.27 -5.88
CA ALA A 140 -7.93 -7.62 -5.81
C ALA A 140 -7.12 -8.65 -6.62
N HIS A 141 -6.55 -8.26 -7.77
CA HIS A 141 -5.64 -9.10 -8.57
C HIS A 141 -4.33 -9.39 -7.81
N TRP A 142 -3.82 -8.41 -7.06
CA TRP A 142 -2.65 -8.58 -6.20
C TRP A 142 -2.92 -9.46 -4.97
N GLY A 143 -4.18 -9.58 -4.57
CA GLY A 143 -4.58 -10.23 -3.32
C GLY A 143 -4.53 -9.30 -2.10
N ALA A 144 -4.48 -7.99 -2.32
CA ALA A 144 -4.51 -7.00 -1.26
C ALA A 144 -5.94 -6.54 -0.94
N GLY A 145 -6.13 -6.10 0.31
CA GLY A 145 -7.33 -5.37 0.70
C GLY A 145 -7.32 -3.93 0.18
N ALA A 146 -8.50 -3.31 0.17
CA ALA A 146 -8.68 -1.92 -0.23
C ALA A 146 -9.60 -1.17 0.73
N CYS A 147 -9.43 0.14 0.83
CA CYS A 147 -10.34 1.04 1.54
C CYS A 147 -10.81 2.14 0.58
N LEU A 148 -12.08 2.06 0.15
CA LEU A 148 -12.71 3.07 -0.70
C LEU A 148 -13.26 4.19 0.17
N ALA A 149 -12.47 5.27 0.34
CA ALA A 149 -12.71 6.34 1.31
C ALA A 149 -13.26 7.64 0.68
N ASP A 150 -13.90 7.54 -0.48
CA ASP A 150 -14.54 8.70 -1.13
C ASP A 150 -15.68 9.27 -0.28
N ASP A 151 -16.09 10.51 -0.57
CA ASP A 151 -17.18 11.19 0.12
C ASP A 151 -18.52 10.43 0.00
N MET A 152 -19.43 10.70 0.93
CA MET A 152 -20.77 10.10 0.90
C MET A 152 -21.52 10.58 -0.36
N GLY A 153 -22.29 9.65 -0.97
CA GLY A 153 -23.11 9.95 -2.15
C GLY A 153 -22.38 9.82 -3.50
N LEU A 154 -21.09 9.54 -3.54
CA LEU A 154 -20.34 9.35 -4.78
C LEU A 154 -20.53 7.98 -5.46
N GLY A 155 -21.37 7.12 -4.89
CA GLY A 155 -21.75 5.84 -5.51
C GLY A 155 -20.74 4.71 -5.30
N LYS A 156 -20.07 4.68 -4.16
CA LYS A 156 -19.14 3.59 -3.78
C LYS A 156 -19.73 2.19 -3.90
N THR A 157 -21.04 2.05 -3.66
CA THR A 157 -21.75 0.78 -3.80
C THR A 157 -21.70 0.27 -5.25
N VAL A 158 -21.86 1.16 -6.22
CA VAL A 158 -21.80 0.78 -7.64
C VAL A 158 -20.40 0.33 -8.05
N GLU A 159 -19.35 0.98 -7.56
CA GLU A 159 -17.95 0.57 -7.78
C GLU A 159 -17.67 -0.81 -7.15
N ALA A 160 -18.17 -1.03 -5.92
CA ALA A 160 -18.08 -2.32 -5.26
C ALA A 160 -18.85 -3.41 -6.02
N LEU A 161 -20.06 -3.11 -6.52
CA LEU A 161 -20.85 -4.03 -7.33
C LEU A 161 -20.13 -4.36 -8.65
N ALA A 162 -19.49 -3.38 -9.30
CA ALA A 162 -18.67 -3.62 -10.48
C ALA A 162 -17.55 -4.62 -10.20
N LEU A 163 -16.85 -4.47 -9.06
CA LEU A 163 -15.82 -5.43 -8.63
C LEU A 163 -16.42 -6.82 -8.37
N ILE A 164 -17.55 -6.91 -7.67
CA ILE A 164 -18.21 -8.19 -7.37
C ILE A 164 -18.60 -8.90 -8.68
N VAL A 165 -19.19 -8.18 -9.63
CA VAL A 165 -19.54 -8.71 -10.96
C VAL A 165 -18.31 -9.23 -11.69
N SER A 166 -17.24 -8.45 -11.73
CA SER A 166 -16.00 -8.86 -12.43
C SER A 166 -15.36 -10.10 -11.83
N ARG A 167 -15.62 -10.40 -10.56
CA ARG A 167 -15.07 -11.52 -9.82
C ARG A 167 -16.08 -12.67 -9.60
N ALA A 168 -17.27 -12.58 -10.15
CA ALA A 168 -18.34 -13.56 -9.92
C ALA A 168 -17.93 -15.01 -10.26
N ALA A 169 -17.07 -15.20 -11.25
CA ALA A 169 -16.52 -16.51 -11.60
C ALA A 169 -15.61 -17.12 -10.51
N ALA A 170 -15.05 -16.29 -9.61
CA ALA A 170 -14.19 -16.77 -8.52
C ALA A 170 -14.99 -17.31 -7.32
N GLY A 171 -16.31 -17.16 -7.29
CA GLY A 171 -17.19 -17.65 -6.24
C GLY A 171 -18.04 -16.57 -5.57
N PRO A 172 -18.76 -16.93 -4.52
CA PRO A 172 -19.66 -16.01 -3.83
C PRO A 172 -18.89 -14.93 -3.07
N THR A 173 -19.49 -13.74 -2.97
CA THR A 173 -18.97 -12.62 -2.20
C THR A 173 -19.83 -12.38 -0.96
N LEU A 174 -19.19 -12.20 0.19
CA LEU A 174 -19.87 -11.82 1.44
C LEU A 174 -19.80 -10.32 1.63
N VAL A 175 -20.97 -9.68 1.77
CA VAL A 175 -21.08 -8.26 2.11
C VAL A 175 -21.53 -8.14 3.57
N LEU A 176 -20.70 -7.52 4.40
CA LEU A 176 -21.02 -7.19 5.79
C LEU A 176 -21.43 -5.72 5.87
N ALA A 177 -22.68 -5.48 6.27
CA ALA A 177 -23.24 -4.13 6.33
C ALA A 177 -24.14 -3.96 7.55
N PRO A 178 -24.33 -2.73 8.08
CA PRO A 178 -25.34 -2.44 9.07
C PRO A 178 -26.73 -2.83 8.58
N MET A 179 -27.59 -3.30 9.48
CA MET A 179 -28.94 -3.77 9.16
C MET A 179 -29.76 -2.75 8.36
N SER A 180 -29.61 -1.47 8.69
CA SER A 180 -30.34 -0.36 8.06
C SER A 180 -30.02 -0.17 6.57
N VAL A 181 -28.87 -0.64 6.09
CA VAL A 181 -28.44 -0.48 4.69
C VAL A 181 -28.41 -1.79 3.91
N CYS A 182 -28.70 -2.93 4.55
CA CYS A 182 -28.77 -4.22 3.84
C CYS A 182 -29.81 -4.23 2.72
N GLY A 183 -30.98 -3.58 2.94
CA GLY A 183 -32.01 -3.42 1.90
C GLY A 183 -31.47 -2.68 0.69
N ASN A 184 -30.82 -1.53 0.92
CA ASN A 184 -30.24 -0.71 -0.15
C ASN A 184 -29.22 -1.50 -0.99
N TRP A 185 -28.38 -2.33 -0.34
CA TRP A 185 -27.44 -3.20 -1.07
C TRP A 185 -28.14 -4.19 -2.00
N ILE A 186 -29.23 -4.79 -1.55
CA ILE A 186 -30.02 -5.73 -2.35
C ILE A 186 -30.68 -5.00 -3.52
N ASP A 187 -31.33 -3.87 -3.27
CA ASP A 187 -32.03 -3.08 -4.28
C ASP A 187 -31.04 -2.55 -5.34
N GLU A 188 -29.88 -2.03 -4.93
CA GLU A 188 -28.85 -1.57 -5.85
C GLU A 188 -28.23 -2.73 -6.64
N ALA A 189 -28.00 -3.89 -6.02
CA ALA A 189 -27.51 -5.07 -6.72
C ALA A 189 -28.53 -5.56 -7.78
N GLN A 190 -29.81 -5.61 -7.47
CA GLN A 190 -30.84 -5.97 -8.43
C GLN A 190 -30.97 -4.97 -9.57
N ARG A 191 -30.80 -3.69 -9.29
CA ARG A 191 -30.91 -2.61 -10.26
C ARG A 191 -29.69 -2.52 -11.19
N PHE A 192 -28.49 -2.57 -10.63
CA PHE A 192 -27.26 -2.27 -11.37
C PHE A 192 -26.47 -3.51 -11.77
N ALA A 193 -26.64 -4.62 -11.07
CA ALA A 193 -25.90 -5.86 -11.29
C ALA A 193 -26.85 -7.09 -11.29
N PRO A 194 -27.87 -7.13 -12.20
CA PRO A 194 -28.96 -8.16 -12.17
C PRO A 194 -28.45 -9.58 -12.39
N THR A 195 -27.24 -9.79 -12.83
CA THR A 195 -26.60 -11.11 -12.93
C THR A 195 -26.20 -11.69 -11.58
N LEU A 196 -26.10 -10.86 -10.54
CA LEU A 196 -25.85 -11.29 -9.17
C LEU A 196 -27.18 -11.79 -8.55
N LYS A 197 -27.05 -12.76 -7.64
CA LYS A 197 -28.19 -13.30 -6.87
C LYS A 197 -27.98 -12.97 -5.39
N PRO A 198 -28.35 -11.76 -4.93
CA PRO A 198 -28.16 -11.38 -3.55
C PRO A 198 -29.06 -12.20 -2.63
N LEU A 199 -28.45 -12.77 -1.59
CA LEU A 199 -29.17 -13.52 -0.54
C LEU A 199 -28.92 -12.80 0.79
N ARG A 200 -30.00 -12.54 1.54
CA ARG A 200 -29.90 -11.99 2.88
C ARG A 200 -29.62 -13.10 3.87
N PHE A 201 -28.48 -13.08 4.53
CA PHE A 201 -28.15 -14.01 5.59
C PHE A 201 -28.56 -13.41 6.96
N GLY A 202 -29.40 -14.12 7.73
CA GLY A 202 -29.78 -13.68 9.08
C GLY A 202 -31.23 -13.21 9.24
N GLY A 203 -32.17 -13.72 8.48
CA GLY A 203 -33.60 -13.64 8.75
C GLY A 203 -34.13 -14.77 9.69
N ALA A 204 -35.41 -14.81 9.95
CA ALA A 204 -36.08 -15.85 10.76
C ALA A 204 -35.95 -17.28 10.17
N ASP A 205 -35.52 -17.40 8.92
CA ASP A 205 -35.33 -18.68 8.20
C ASP A 205 -33.89 -19.21 8.36
N ARG A 206 -33.39 -19.29 9.60
CA ARG A 206 -32.21 -20.08 9.92
C ARG A 206 -32.63 -21.55 10.12
N ALA A 207 -32.82 -22.28 9.04
CA ALA A 207 -32.89 -23.73 9.05
C ALA A 207 -31.75 -24.31 8.22
#